data_cf5d6c128cc5a9f318433f2f1063ad08
#
_entry.id   cf5d6c128cc5a9f318433f2f1063ad08
#
_cell.length_a   1.000
_cell.length_b   1.000
_cell.length_c   1.000
_cell.angle_alpha   90.00
_cell.angle_beta   90.00
_cell.angle_gamma   90.00
#
_symmetry.space_group_name_H-M   'P 1'
#
loop_
_entity.id
_entity.type
_entity.pdbx_description
1 polymer ?
#
loop_
_entity_poly.entity_id
_entity_poly.type
_entity_poly.pdbx_seq_one_letter_code
_entity_poly.pdbx_strand_id
1 'polypeptide(L)'
;MSAIAATPAAARESDSRFEALLLDFLAYLEFERGLSRNTLAAYRTDLLQYGAFLAEHGKDATEARGADVAEFLARLATGADDRQPCSAATLNRKTACLRSFYRHLRRGGLIESDPTADVRPPKKGRTLPKVLGYSEVKRLLDSVNGADPADLRDRAILEVMYGCGLRASETTGLETGSIDLERGFLRAHGKGSKERIVPVGREAIAAVRRYLRSGRPALAAGADVRALFLNQRGGALSRQGLYKVIRGRARDVGLADRMSPHTLRHSFATHLLSGGCDLRSVQEMLGHADVATTQIYTHLSADRIKEVYFDAHPRAKA
;
A
#
# COMPACT_ATOMS: atom_id res chain seq x y z
N MET A 1 46.39 13.47 -13.34
CA MET A 1 46.34 12.02 -13.03
C MET A 1 45.14 11.47 -13.79
N SER A 2 45.45 10.61 -14.77
CA SER A 2 44.51 10.15 -15.82
C SER A 2 43.49 9.19 -15.25
N ALA A 3 42.20 9.50 -15.42
CA ALA A 3 41.11 8.58 -15.15
C ALA A 3 41.15 7.47 -16.20
N ILE A 4 41.46 6.24 -15.80
CA ILE A 4 41.40 5.06 -16.65
C ILE A 4 39.92 4.79 -16.91
N ALA A 5 39.46 5.13 -18.12
CA ALA A 5 38.13 4.75 -18.58
C ALA A 5 38.05 3.21 -18.66
N ALA A 6 37.13 2.60 -17.92
CA ALA A 6 36.90 1.16 -17.96
C ALA A 6 36.58 0.71 -19.39
N THR A 7 37.23 -0.38 -19.83
CA THR A 7 37.03 -0.99 -21.15
C THR A 7 35.56 -1.48 -21.27
N PRO A 8 34.90 -1.39 -22.43
CA PRO A 8 33.50 -1.81 -22.60
C PRO A 8 33.18 -3.27 -22.20
N ALA A 9 34.21 -4.13 -22.22
CA ALA A 9 34.10 -5.51 -21.77
C ALA A 9 33.99 -5.62 -20.21
N ALA A 10 34.82 -4.86 -19.47
CA ALA A 10 34.79 -4.85 -18.02
C ALA A 10 33.48 -4.26 -17.46
N ALA A 11 32.89 -3.27 -18.13
CA ALA A 11 31.61 -2.72 -17.77
C ALA A 11 30.47 -3.76 -17.96
N ARG A 12 30.50 -4.55 -19.04
CA ARG A 12 29.51 -5.62 -19.28
C ARG A 12 29.64 -6.77 -18.28
N GLU A 13 30.85 -7.14 -17.88
CA GLU A 13 31.10 -8.15 -16.85
C GLU A 13 30.60 -7.69 -15.47
N SER A 14 30.82 -6.43 -15.10
CA SER A 14 30.33 -5.85 -13.84
C SER A 14 28.79 -5.79 -13.81
N ASP A 15 28.14 -5.40 -14.90
CA ASP A 15 26.66 -5.39 -15.02
C ASP A 15 26.08 -6.81 -14.87
N SER A 16 26.67 -7.80 -15.55
CA SER A 16 26.23 -9.19 -15.46
C SER A 16 26.39 -9.76 -14.04
N ARG A 17 27.49 -9.42 -13.37
CA ARG A 17 27.74 -9.86 -11.99
C ARG A 17 26.78 -9.21 -11.00
N PHE A 18 26.50 -7.91 -11.13
CA PHE A 18 25.52 -7.22 -10.30
C PHE A 18 24.12 -7.80 -10.49
N GLU A 19 23.72 -8.10 -11.73
CA GLU A 19 22.43 -8.74 -12.01
C GLU A 19 22.32 -10.13 -11.36
N ALA A 20 23.38 -10.93 -11.39
CA ALA A 20 23.40 -12.22 -10.71
C ALA A 20 23.21 -12.09 -9.20
N LEU A 21 23.92 -11.16 -8.54
CA LEU A 21 23.76 -10.85 -7.11
C LEU A 21 22.36 -10.35 -6.78
N LEU A 22 21.77 -9.52 -7.64
CA LEU A 22 20.41 -9.01 -7.49
C LEU A 22 19.38 -10.14 -7.57
N LEU A 23 19.52 -11.04 -8.54
CA LEU A 23 18.58 -12.17 -8.73
C LEU A 23 18.66 -13.14 -7.55
N ASP A 24 19.86 -13.47 -7.08
CA ASP A 24 20.06 -14.32 -5.91
C ASP A 24 19.44 -13.70 -4.66
N PHE A 25 19.66 -12.41 -4.43
CA PHE A 25 19.03 -11.70 -3.31
C PHE A 25 17.51 -11.66 -3.40
N LEU A 26 16.94 -11.44 -4.59
CA LEU A 26 15.48 -11.42 -4.77
C LEU A 26 14.89 -12.82 -4.54
N ALA A 27 15.57 -13.87 -4.98
CA ALA A 27 15.17 -15.25 -4.72
C ALA A 27 15.18 -15.56 -3.20
N TYR A 28 16.25 -15.17 -2.49
CA TYR A 28 16.30 -15.27 -1.04
C TYR A 28 15.13 -14.55 -0.36
N LEU A 29 14.82 -13.33 -0.78
CA LEU A 29 13.69 -12.57 -0.21
C LEU A 29 12.33 -13.21 -0.51
N GLU A 30 12.15 -13.79 -1.67
CA GLU A 30 10.91 -14.45 -2.07
C GLU A 30 10.71 -15.77 -1.33
N PHE A 31 11.69 -16.67 -1.40
CA PHE A 31 11.54 -18.06 -0.93
C PHE A 31 11.82 -18.23 0.56
N GLU A 32 12.83 -17.54 1.11
CA GLU A 32 13.17 -17.71 2.52
C GLU A 32 12.50 -16.67 3.43
N ARG A 33 12.28 -15.45 2.93
CA ARG A 33 11.69 -14.36 3.74
C ARG A 33 10.21 -14.12 3.45
N GLY A 34 9.64 -14.75 2.43
CA GLY A 34 8.22 -14.63 2.08
C GLY A 34 7.77 -13.20 1.79
N LEU A 35 8.63 -12.36 1.20
CA LEU A 35 8.29 -10.99 0.91
C LEU A 35 7.25 -10.90 -0.22
N SER A 36 6.42 -9.87 -0.18
CA SER A 36 5.40 -9.67 -1.21
C SER A 36 6.00 -9.27 -2.56
N ARG A 37 5.35 -9.65 -3.66
CA ARG A 37 5.74 -9.25 -5.03
C ARG A 37 5.97 -7.73 -5.17
N ASN A 38 5.15 -6.91 -4.51
CA ASN A 38 5.31 -5.45 -4.54
C ASN A 38 6.60 -4.99 -3.85
N THR A 39 7.00 -5.64 -2.74
CA THR A 39 8.25 -5.35 -2.05
C THR A 39 9.43 -5.77 -2.90
N LEU A 40 9.37 -6.96 -3.52
CA LEU A 40 10.40 -7.48 -4.43
C LEU A 40 10.58 -6.54 -5.64
N ALA A 41 9.50 -6.11 -6.28
CA ALA A 41 9.53 -5.17 -7.39
C ALA A 41 10.13 -3.80 -6.98
N ALA A 42 9.78 -3.30 -5.80
CA ALA A 42 10.35 -2.06 -5.27
C ALA A 42 11.85 -2.19 -4.99
N TYR A 43 12.27 -3.30 -4.38
CA TYR A 43 13.67 -3.57 -4.09
C TYR A 43 14.49 -3.79 -5.36
N ARG A 44 13.93 -4.52 -6.34
CA ARG A 44 14.56 -4.65 -7.66
C ARG A 44 14.84 -3.29 -8.31
N THR A 45 13.83 -2.42 -8.33
CA THR A 45 14.00 -1.06 -8.89
C THR A 45 15.04 -0.24 -8.13
N ASP A 46 15.08 -0.34 -6.79
CA ASP A 46 16.05 0.36 -5.97
C ASP A 46 17.48 -0.10 -6.21
N LEU A 47 17.67 -1.43 -6.32
CA LEU A 47 18.99 -2.03 -6.56
C LEU A 47 19.47 -1.82 -7.99
N LEU A 48 18.59 -1.86 -9.00
CA LEU A 48 18.99 -1.52 -10.36
C LEU A 48 19.48 -0.06 -10.46
N GLN A 49 18.84 0.87 -9.74
CA GLN A 49 19.31 2.25 -9.68
C GLN A 49 20.67 2.37 -8.98
N TYR A 50 20.90 1.57 -7.93
CA TYR A 50 22.19 1.54 -7.23
C TYR A 50 23.27 0.87 -8.08
N GLY A 51 22.97 -0.22 -8.79
CA GLY A 51 23.90 -0.87 -9.73
C GLY A 51 24.33 0.08 -10.84
N ALA A 52 23.41 0.85 -11.42
CA ALA A 52 23.74 1.86 -12.42
C ALA A 52 24.70 2.92 -11.86
N PHE A 53 24.45 3.38 -10.60
CA PHE A 53 25.38 4.31 -9.93
C PHE A 53 26.77 3.70 -9.73
N LEU A 54 26.87 2.44 -9.31
CA LEU A 54 28.17 1.76 -9.16
C LEU A 54 28.89 1.62 -10.50
N ALA A 55 28.16 1.25 -11.56
CA ALA A 55 28.72 1.13 -12.91
C ALA A 55 29.27 2.47 -13.44
N GLU A 56 28.56 3.59 -13.20
CA GLU A 56 29.05 4.95 -13.51
C GLU A 56 30.40 5.26 -12.83
N HIS A 57 30.67 4.65 -11.65
CA HIS A 57 31.89 4.83 -10.89
C HIS A 57 32.91 3.71 -11.10
N GLY A 58 32.65 2.77 -12.04
CA GLY A 58 33.51 1.64 -12.32
C GLY A 58 33.70 0.68 -11.15
N LYS A 59 32.70 0.52 -10.30
CA LYS A 59 32.75 -0.28 -9.07
C LYS A 59 31.86 -1.50 -9.13
N ASP A 60 32.33 -2.60 -8.55
CA ASP A 60 31.48 -3.77 -8.26
C ASP A 60 30.80 -3.62 -6.90
N ALA A 61 29.61 -4.25 -6.75
CA ALA A 61 28.87 -4.21 -5.49
C ALA A 61 29.65 -4.81 -4.32
N THR A 62 30.52 -5.79 -4.58
CA THR A 62 31.36 -6.43 -3.54
C THR A 62 32.54 -5.57 -3.12
N GLU A 63 32.90 -4.56 -3.91
CA GLU A 63 34.00 -3.61 -3.64
C GLU A 63 33.51 -2.27 -3.08
N ALA A 64 32.17 -2.06 -3.08
CA ALA A 64 31.58 -0.82 -2.62
C ALA A 64 31.88 -0.57 -1.13
N ARG A 65 32.18 0.68 -0.80
CA ARG A 65 32.50 1.15 0.55
C ARG A 65 31.38 2.02 1.10
N GLY A 66 31.43 2.31 2.38
CA GLY A 66 30.44 3.19 3.04
C GLY A 66 30.31 4.57 2.38
N ALA A 67 31.41 5.11 1.84
CA ALA A 67 31.42 6.37 1.10
C ALA A 67 30.55 6.30 -0.17
N ASP A 68 30.58 5.20 -0.90
CA ASP A 68 29.82 5.03 -2.14
C ASP A 68 28.31 4.95 -1.85
N VAL A 69 27.94 4.24 -0.80
CA VAL A 69 26.55 4.18 -0.34
C VAL A 69 26.07 5.55 0.13
N ALA A 70 26.91 6.28 0.88
CA ALA A 70 26.58 7.63 1.35
C ALA A 70 26.41 8.61 0.19
N GLU A 71 27.31 8.57 -0.80
CA GLU A 71 27.24 9.40 -2.00
C GLU A 71 25.95 9.11 -2.81
N PHE A 72 25.64 7.84 -3.07
CA PHE A 72 24.42 7.45 -3.76
C PHE A 72 23.19 8.03 -3.07
N LEU A 73 23.09 7.89 -1.74
CA LEU A 73 21.96 8.40 -0.98
C LEU A 73 21.91 9.94 -0.95
N ALA A 74 23.08 10.60 -0.93
CA ALA A 74 23.16 12.06 -1.00
C ALA A 74 22.70 12.58 -2.37
N ARG A 75 23.12 11.96 -3.49
CA ARG A 75 22.65 12.30 -4.85
C ARG A 75 21.11 12.18 -4.93
N LEU A 76 20.54 11.13 -4.36
CA LEU A 76 19.08 10.96 -4.32
C LEU A 76 18.37 12.00 -3.45
N ALA A 77 19.00 12.44 -2.36
CA ALA A 77 18.44 13.43 -1.46
C ALA A 77 18.44 14.84 -2.06
N THR A 78 19.46 15.18 -2.84
CA THR A 78 19.61 16.51 -3.47
C THR A 78 18.92 16.61 -4.83
N GLY A 79 18.61 15.48 -5.48
CA GLY A 79 18.05 15.48 -6.84
C GLY A 79 19.12 15.78 -7.89
N ALA A 80 20.36 15.27 -7.71
CA ALA A 80 21.40 15.37 -8.74
C ALA A 80 20.93 14.74 -10.07
N ASP A 81 21.53 15.16 -11.18
CA ASP A 81 21.26 14.67 -12.54
C ASP A 81 19.83 14.98 -13.06
N ASP A 82 19.35 16.21 -12.87
CA ASP A 82 18.02 16.71 -13.30
C ASP A 82 16.83 15.89 -12.73
N ARG A 83 17.06 15.09 -11.70
CA ARG A 83 16.00 14.34 -11.01
C ARG A 83 15.45 15.14 -9.83
N GLN A 84 14.18 15.00 -9.57
CA GLN A 84 13.60 15.59 -8.35
C GLN A 84 14.14 14.89 -7.09
N PRO A 85 14.42 15.64 -6.00
CA PRO A 85 14.84 15.08 -4.73
C PRO A 85 13.89 14.00 -4.23
N CYS A 86 14.44 12.88 -3.76
CA CYS A 86 13.66 11.83 -3.16
C CYS A 86 13.09 12.25 -1.80
N SER A 87 11.84 11.87 -1.53
CA SER A 87 11.26 12.06 -0.20
C SER A 87 12.03 11.28 0.88
N ALA A 88 11.99 11.76 2.14
CA ALA A 88 12.59 11.05 3.27
C ALA A 88 12.07 9.60 3.41
N ALA A 89 10.81 9.34 3.09
CA ALA A 89 10.23 8.00 3.09
C ALA A 89 10.86 7.10 2.02
N THR A 90 11.11 7.64 0.82
CA THR A 90 11.79 6.93 -0.28
C THR A 90 13.24 6.63 0.08
N LEU A 91 13.98 7.61 0.62
CA LEU A 91 15.36 7.41 1.07
C LEU A 91 15.45 6.35 2.17
N ASN A 92 14.56 6.38 3.16
CA ASN A 92 14.50 5.36 4.21
C ASN A 92 14.25 3.95 3.64
N ARG A 93 13.34 3.81 2.65
CA ARG A 93 13.09 2.52 2.00
C ARG A 93 14.32 2.03 1.22
N LYS A 94 14.96 2.91 0.45
CA LYS A 94 16.18 2.58 -0.30
C LYS A 94 17.33 2.19 0.63
N THR A 95 17.55 2.93 1.72
CA THR A 95 18.54 2.57 2.75
C THR A 95 18.24 1.19 3.36
N ALA A 96 16.97 0.90 3.66
CA ALA A 96 16.58 -0.42 4.18
C ALA A 96 16.82 -1.54 3.16
N CYS A 97 16.57 -1.27 1.87
CA CYS A 97 16.86 -2.19 0.77
C CYS A 97 18.37 -2.50 0.68
N LEU A 98 19.21 -1.46 0.63
CA LEU A 98 20.69 -1.62 0.58
C LEU A 98 21.23 -2.38 1.79
N ARG A 99 20.76 -2.07 3.00
CA ARG A 99 21.13 -2.82 4.20
C ARG A 99 20.74 -4.29 4.14
N SER A 100 19.57 -4.59 3.59
CA SER A 100 19.13 -5.97 3.43
C SER A 100 19.97 -6.70 2.40
N PHE A 101 20.34 -6.05 1.30
CA PHE A 101 21.18 -6.57 0.24
C PHE A 101 22.59 -6.86 0.75
N TYR A 102 23.27 -5.90 1.35
CA TYR A 102 24.63 -6.08 1.86
C TYR A 102 24.72 -7.08 3.01
N ARG A 103 23.71 -7.15 3.85
CA ARG A 103 23.60 -8.22 4.86
C ARG A 103 23.51 -9.60 4.23
N HIS A 104 22.80 -9.73 3.11
CA HIS A 104 22.71 -10.98 2.37
C HIS A 104 24.05 -11.35 1.76
N LEU A 105 24.76 -10.41 1.09
CA LEU A 105 26.09 -10.65 0.56
C LEU A 105 27.09 -11.07 1.64
N ARG A 106 27.06 -10.40 2.80
CA ARG A 106 27.94 -10.74 3.93
C ARG A 106 27.65 -12.14 4.49
N ARG A 107 26.38 -12.51 4.58
CA ARG A 107 25.98 -13.86 5.01
C ARG A 107 26.46 -14.94 4.03
N GLY A 108 26.45 -14.64 2.74
CA GLY A 108 26.99 -15.51 1.70
C GLY A 108 28.51 -15.52 1.61
N GLY A 109 29.23 -14.77 2.47
CA GLY A 109 30.71 -14.69 2.44
C GLY A 109 31.28 -13.93 1.25
N LEU A 110 30.45 -13.18 0.51
CA LEU A 110 30.88 -12.44 -0.68
C LEU A 110 31.57 -11.10 -0.34
N ILE A 111 31.36 -10.62 0.88
CA ILE A 111 32.01 -9.42 1.44
C ILE A 111 32.33 -9.65 2.92
N GLU A 112 33.43 -9.06 3.39
CA GLU A 112 33.86 -9.13 4.79
C GLU A 112 33.15 -8.09 5.65
N SER A 113 33.04 -6.85 5.17
CA SER A 113 32.43 -5.72 5.88
C SER A 113 31.14 -5.24 5.20
N ASP A 114 30.18 -4.78 6.01
CA ASP A 114 28.93 -4.21 5.50
C ASP A 114 29.09 -2.71 5.23
N PRO A 115 29.10 -2.24 3.97
CA PRO A 115 29.26 -0.83 3.65
C PRO A 115 28.08 0.05 4.12
N THR A 116 27.00 -0.56 4.58
CA THR A 116 25.84 0.19 5.11
C THR A 116 25.84 0.35 6.62
N ALA A 117 26.85 -0.18 7.33
CA ALA A 117 26.90 -0.22 8.80
C ALA A 117 26.74 1.19 9.42
N ASP A 118 27.46 2.17 8.91
CA ASP A 118 27.47 3.54 9.42
C ASP A 118 26.51 4.48 8.72
N VAL A 119 25.78 4.02 7.71
CA VAL A 119 24.81 4.82 6.97
C VAL A 119 23.61 5.13 7.86
N ARG A 120 23.42 6.41 8.19
CA ARG A 120 22.27 6.85 8.97
C ARG A 120 21.15 7.30 8.03
N PRO A 121 19.97 6.65 8.08
CA PRO A 121 18.83 7.11 7.29
C PRO A 121 18.38 8.48 7.80
N PRO A 122 17.79 9.32 6.92
CA PRO A 122 17.19 10.59 7.34
C PRO A 122 16.24 10.37 8.50
N LYS A 123 16.32 11.23 9.53
CA LYS A 123 15.35 11.17 10.63
C LYS A 123 13.95 11.35 10.05
N LYS A 124 13.08 10.38 10.23
CA LYS A 124 11.65 10.57 9.98
C LYS A 124 11.17 11.68 10.90
N GLY A 125 10.79 12.83 10.33
CA GLY A 125 9.96 13.76 11.09
C GLY A 125 8.75 12.97 11.62
N ARG A 126 8.49 13.01 12.92
CA ARG A 126 7.28 12.44 13.51
C ARG A 126 6.09 13.25 13.01
N THR A 127 5.60 12.95 11.83
CA THR A 127 4.27 13.39 11.42
C THR A 127 3.28 12.53 12.19
N LEU A 128 2.54 13.13 13.11
CA LEU A 128 1.39 12.47 13.72
C LEU A 128 0.48 11.95 12.61
N PRO A 129 -0.04 10.72 12.73
CA PRO A 129 -0.97 10.18 11.76
C PRO A 129 -2.12 11.17 11.57
N LYS A 130 -2.39 11.55 10.33
CA LYS A 130 -3.47 12.49 9.99
C LYS A 130 -4.80 11.73 10.09
N VAL A 131 -5.39 11.70 11.28
CA VAL A 131 -6.75 11.18 11.50
C VAL A 131 -7.73 12.29 11.12
N LEU A 132 -8.79 11.94 10.40
CA LEU A 132 -9.91 12.85 10.20
C LEU A 132 -10.91 12.68 11.33
N GLY A 133 -11.45 13.77 11.83
CA GLY A 133 -12.56 13.74 12.76
C GLY A 133 -13.85 13.20 12.09
N TYR A 134 -14.80 12.71 12.89
CA TYR A 134 -16.06 12.19 12.36
C TYR A 134 -16.81 13.20 11.47
N SER A 135 -16.84 14.47 11.88
CA SER A 135 -17.47 15.55 11.08
C SER A 135 -16.80 15.76 9.73
N GLU A 136 -15.47 15.62 9.66
CA GLU A 136 -14.72 15.75 8.40
C GLU A 136 -15.01 14.56 7.47
N VAL A 137 -15.03 13.34 8.02
CA VAL A 137 -15.40 12.14 7.25
C VAL A 137 -16.85 12.24 6.77
N LYS A 138 -17.77 12.63 7.65
CA LYS A 138 -19.17 12.81 7.29
C LYS A 138 -19.33 13.84 6.16
N ARG A 139 -18.67 14.99 6.25
CA ARG A 139 -18.69 16.02 5.20
C ARG A 139 -18.15 15.49 3.86
N LEU A 140 -17.06 14.71 3.89
CA LEU A 140 -16.53 14.07 2.67
C LEU A 140 -17.53 13.10 2.05
N LEU A 141 -18.09 12.22 2.85
CA LEU A 141 -19.05 11.23 2.37
C LEU A 141 -20.30 11.92 1.81
N ASP A 142 -20.88 12.87 2.53
CA ASP A 142 -22.11 13.54 2.14
C ASP A 142 -21.95 14.50 0.95
N SER A 143 -20.73 14.94 0.64
CA SER A 143 -20.44 15.76 -0.55
C SER A 143 -20.64 15.00 -1.87
N VAL A 144 -20.55 13.65 -1.84
CA VAL A 144 -20.73 12.82 -3.03
C VAL A 144 -22.20 12.36 -3.11
N ASN A 145 -23.07 13.23 -3.58
CA ASN A 145 -24.52 13.03 -3.63
C ASN A 145 -25.10 13.01 -5.06
N GLY A 146 -24.27 13.11 -6.08
CA GLY A 146 -24.67 13.08 -7.48
C GLY A 146 -25.27 11.73 -7.89
N ALA A 147 -25.99 11.74 -9.02
CA ALA A 147 -26.64 10.57 -9.60
C ALA A 147 -25.85 9.96 -10.76
N ASP A 148 -24.78 10.60 -11.19
CA ASP A 148 -23.94 10.10 -12.26
C ASP A 148 -23.28 8.76 -11.89
N PRO A 149 -23.05 7.87 -12.86
CA PRO A 149 -22.44 6.56 -12.60
C PRO A 149 -21.12 6.64 -11.82
N ALA A 150 -20.31 7.67 -12.08
CA ALA A 150 -19.06 7.91 -11.36
C ALA A 150 -19.31 8.36 -9.91
N ASP A 151 -20.29 9.20 -9.66
CA ASP A 151 -20.65 9.66 -8.30
C ASP A 151 -21.17 8.50 -7.45
N LEU A 152 -22.06 7.68 -8.03
CA LEU A 152 -22.56 6.47 -7.35
C LEU A 152 -21.44 5.51 -6.97
N ARG A 153 -20.47 5.30 -7.88
CA ARG A 153 -19.26 4.51 -7.62
C ARG A 153 -18.42 5.13 -6.51
N ASP A 154 -18.13 6.42 -6.61
CA ASP A 154 -17.23 7.12 -5.70
C ASP A 154 -17.81 7.15 -4.29
N ARG A 155 -19.12 7.36 -4.16
CA ARG A 155 -19.85 7.25 -2.87
C ARG A 155 -19.72 5.84 -2.30
N ALA A 156 -19.96 4.81 -3.08
CA ALA A 156 -19.84 3.42 -2.64
C ALA A 156 -18.41 3.07 -2.22
N ILE A 157 -17.39 3.53 -2.95
CA ILE A 157 -15.99 3.36 -2.59
C ILE A 157 -15.68 3.98 -1.22
N LEU A 158 -16.04 5.24 -1.03
CA LEU A 158 -15.74 5.97 0.21
C LEU A 158 -16.45 5.36 1.42
N GLU A 159 -17.72 4.98 1.27
CA GLU A 159 -18.50 4.33 2.33
C GLU A 159 -17.93 2.97 2.72
N VAL A 160 -17.57 2.13 1.73
CA VAL A 160 -16.97 0.81 2.00
C VAL A 160 -15.57 0.95 2.60
N MET A 161 -14.74 1.87 2.09
CA MET A 161 -13.39 2.07 2.61
C MET A 161 -13.40 2.56 4.06
N TYR A 162 -14.26 3.51 4.38
CA TYR A 162 -14.39 4.02 5.74
C TYR A 162 -15.15 3.04 6.63
N GLY A 163 -16.29 2.51 6.17
CA GLY A 163 -17.15 1.62 6.96
C GLY A 163 -16.51 0.25 7.25
N CYS A 164 -15.63 -0.25 6.39
CA CYS A 164 -15.00 -1.57 6.56
C CYS A 164 -13.49 -1.47 6.82
N GLY A 165 -12.90 -0.28 6.86
CA GLY A 165 -11.49 -0.08 7.10
C GLY A 165 -10.57 -0.75 6.07
N LEU A 166 -10.98 -0.83 4.79
CA LEU A 166 -10.25 -1.55 3.76
C LEU A 166 -8.94 -0.87 3.35
N ARG A 167 -7.95 -1.69 2.95
CA ARG A 167 -6.75 -1.20 2.24
C ARG A 167 -7.10 -0.86 0.80
N ALA A 168 -6.32 0.03 0.17
CA ALA A 168 -6.52 0.38 -1.24
C ALA A 168 -6.51 -0.85 -2.17
N SER A 169 -5.59 -1.80 -1.95
CA SER A 169 -5.50 -3.04 -2.72
C SER A 169 -6.70 -3.97 -2.49
N GLU A 170 -7.21 -4.03 -1.28
CA GLU A 170 -8.41 -4.80 -0.95
C GLU A 170 -9.62 -4.19 -1.66
N THR A 171 -9.79 -2.86 -1.59
CA THR A 171 -10.90 -2.15 -2.26
C THR A 171 -10.89 -2.36 -3.77
N THR A 172 -9.73 -2.24 -4.42
CA THR A 172 -9.63 -2.43 -5.88
C THR A 172 -9.72 -3.89 -6.30
N GLY A 173 -9.46 -4.83 -5.40
CA GLY A 173 -9.58 -6.26 -5.63
C GLY A 173 -10.95 -6.85 -5.29
N LEU A 174 -11.91 -6.04 -4.84
CA LEU A 174 -13.27 -6.54 -4.58
C LEU A 174 -13.94 -6.96 -5.88
N GLU A 175 -14.60 -8.09 -5.83
CA GLU A 175 -15.51 -8.58 -6.87
C GLU A 175 -16.97 -8.38 -6.44
N THR A 176 -17.90 -8.48 -7.37
CA THR A 176 -19.34 -8.36 -7.07
C THR A 176 -19.81 -9.38 -6.04
N GLY A 177 -19.21 -10.57 -6.00
CA GLY A 177 -19.48 -11.60 -5.00
C GLY A 177 -18.72 -11.44 -3.66
N SER A 178 -17.87 -10.41 -3.53
CA SER A 178 -17.13 -10.18 -2.27
C SER A 178 -17.98 -9.58 -1.15
N ILE A 179 -19.18 -9.08 -1.46
CA ILE A 179 -20.05 -8.40 -0.50
C ILE A 179 -21.43 -9.08 -0.47
N ASP A 180 -21.84 -9.51 0.71
CA ASP A 180 -23.18 -10.01 0.99
C ASP A 180 -24.01 -8.85 1.57
N LEU A 181 -24.83 -8.24 0.72
CA LEU A 181 -25.65 -7.08 1.08
C LEU A 181 -26.86 -7.43 1.95
N GLU A 182 -27.25 -8.70 1.99
CA GLU A 182 -28.37 -9.16 2.82
C GLU A 182 -27.89 -9.44 4.25
N ARG A 183 -26.80 -10.16 4.38
CA ARG A 183 -26.20 -10.46 5.69
C ARG A 183 -25.38 -9.31 6.27
N GLY A 184 -24.98 -8.35 5.44
CA GLY A 184 -24.17 -7.20 5.84
C GLY A 184 -22.72 -7.56 6.15
N PHE A 185 -22.08 -8.40 5.33
CA PHE A 185 -20.69 -8.78 5.44
C PHE A 185 -19.95 -8.58 4.13
N LEU A 186 -18.66 -8.26 4.26
CA LEU A 186 -17.71 -8.16 3.17
C LEU A 186 -16.54 -9.10 3.42
N ARG A 187 -16.16 -9.88 2.39
CA ARG A 187 -14.96 -10.72 2.38
C ARG A 187 -13.81 -9.95 1.76
N ALA A 188 -12.80 -9.61 2.56
CA ALA A 188 -11.60 -8.91 2.12
C ALA A 188 -10.42 -9.88 2.01
N HIS A 189 -9.74 -9.86 0.85
CA HIS A 189 -8.54 -10.65 0.61
C HIS A 189 -7.30 -9.84 0.99
N GLY A 190 -6.58 -10.27 2.02
CA GLY A 190 -5.38 -9.64 2.54
C GLY A 190 -4.08 -10.15 1.91
N LYS A 191 -2.95 -9.73 2.49
CA LYS A 191 -1.61 -10.21 2.11
C LYS A 191 -1.49 -11.73 2.38
N GLY A 192 -0.95 -12.48 1.41
CA GLY A 192 -0.73 -13.93 1.55
C GLY A 192 -2.00 -14.77 1.44
N SER A 193 -2.98 -14.32 0.64
CA SER A 193 -4.27 -15.02 0.43
C SER A 193 -5.09 -15.24 1.71
N LYS A 194 -4.78 -14.51 2.79
CA LYS A 194 -5.59 -14.54 4.00
C LYS A 194 -6.87 -13.76 3.78
N GLU A 195 -8.00 -14.41 3.99
CA GLU A 195 -9.31 -13.79 3.96
C GLU A 195 -9.75 -13.33 5.35
N ARG A 196 -10.50 -12.26 5.41
CA ARG A 196 -11.24 -11.87 6.60
C ARG A 196 -12.63 -11.38 6.25
N ILE A 197 -13.56 -11.61 7.15
CA ILE A 197 -14.92 -11.11 7.06
C ILE A 197 -15.00 -9.81 7.87
N VAL A 198 -15.58 -8.77 7.28
CA VAL A 198 -15.76 -7.46 7.91
C VAL A 198 -17.25 -7.09 7.84
N PRO A 199 -17.87 -6.64 8.93
CA PRO A 199 -19.24 -6.13 8.90
C PRO A 199 -19.37 -4.91 7.99
N VAL A 200 -20.52 -4.75 7.38
CA VAL A 200 -20.85 -3.61 6.49
C VAL A 200 -22.02 -2.84 7.09
N GLY A 201 -21.82 -1.56 7.39
CA GLY A 201 -22.86 -0.69 7.92
C GLY A 201 -23.95 -0.35 6.90
N ARG A 202 -25.09 0.12 7.37
CA ARG A 202 -26.29 0.41 6.55
C ARG A 202 -26.00 1.40 5.42
N GLU A 203 -25.25 2.46 5.70
CA GLU A 203 -24.88 3.47 4.69
C GLU A 203 -24.05 2.88 3.55
N ALA A 204 -23.06 2.05 3.88
CA ALA A 204 -22.23 1.38 2.88
C ALA A 204 -23.06 0.40 2.03
N ILE A 205 -23.97 -0.37 2.66
CA ILE A 205 -24.91 -1.26 1.96
C ILE A 205 -25.80 -0.46 1.00
N ALA A 206 -26.39 0.65 1.46
CA ALA A 206 -27.25 1.50 0.64
C ALA A 206 -26.48 2.09 -0.56
N ALA A 207 -25.25 2.59 -0.33
CA ALA A 207 -24.42 3.15 -1.38
C ALA A 207 -24.02 2.08 -2.43
N VAL A 208 -23.60 0.89 -1.99
CA VAL A 208 -23.25 -0.22 -2.89
C VAL A 208 -24.47 -0.71 -3.68
N ARG A 209 -25.64 -0.86 -3.04
CA ARG A 209 -26.89 -1.23 -3.74
C ARG A 209 -27.23 -0.23 -4.85
N ARG A 210 -27.15 1.08 -4.57
CA ARG A 210 -27.40 2.11 -5.58
C ARG A 210 -26.40 2.05 -6.72
N TYR A 211 -25.13 1.86 -6.42
CA TYR A 211 -24.08 1.72 -7.42
C TYR A 211 -24.29 0.47 -8.29
N LEU A 212 -24.55 -0.68 -7.69
CA LEU A 212 -24.81 -1.94 -8.42
C LEU A 212 -26.03 -1.87 -9.31
N ARG A 213 -27.10 -1.18 -8.87
CA ARG A 213 -28.36 -1.08 -9.61
C ARG A 213 -28.25 -0.14 -10.82
N SER A 214 -27.56 0.99 -10.68
CA SER A 214 -27.62 2.06 -11.68
C SER A 214 -26.22 2.45 -12.20
N GLY A 215 -25.26 2.68 -11.32
CA GLY A 215 -23.94 3.19 -11.71
C GLY A 215 -23.05 2.15 -12.41
N ARG A 216 -23.00 0.95 -11.84
CA ARG A 216 -22.13 -0.10 -12.37
C ARG A 216 -22.54 -0.60 -13.76
N PRO A 217 -23.83 -0.88 -14.05
CA PRO A 217 -24.25 -1.26 -15.39
C PRO A 217 -23.91 -0.21 -16.44
N ALA A 218 -24.11 1.08 -16.12
CA ALA A 218 -23.77 2.18 -17.01
C ALA A 218 -22.26 2.28 -17.29
N LEU A 219 -21.41 2.05 -16.27
CA LEU A 219 -19.96 2.03 -16.46
C LEU A 219 -19.47 0.79 -17.20
N ALA A 220 -20.08 -0.37 -16.96
CA ALA A 220 -19.70 -1.63 -17.60
C ALA A 220 -20.01 -1.64 -19.10
N ALA A 221 -21.01 -0.86 -19.55
CA ALA A 221 -21.42 -0.78 -20.96
C ALA A 221 -21.62 -2.17 -21.62
N GLY A 222 -22.16 -3.12 -20.86
CA GLY A 222 -22.38 -4.50 -21.33
C GLY A 222 -21.22 -5.47 -21.18
N ALA A 223 -20.04 -5.01 -20.71
CA ALA A 223 -18.89 -5.90 -20.49
C ALA A 223 -19.10 -6.76 -19.22
N ASP A 224 -18.75 -8.05 -19.31
CA ASP A 224 -18.70 -8.96 -18.17
C ASP A 224 -17.39 -8.78 -17.39
N VAL A 225 -17.43 -7.96 -16.34
CA VAL A 225 -16.28 -7.66 -15.49
C VAL A 225 -16.58 -8.08 -14.05
N ARG A 226 -15.78 -8.98 -13.47
CA ARG A 226 -15.99 -9.45 -12.09
C ARG A 226 -15.76 -8.36 -11.04
N ALA A 227 -14.86 -7.39 -11.32
CA ALA A 227 -14.54 -6.33 -10.39
C ALA A 227 -15.79 -5.56 -9.93
N LEU A 228 -15.89 -5.32 -8.62
CA LEU A 228 -16.96 -4.52 -8.05
C LEU A 228 -16.89 -3.07 -8.53
N PHE A 229 -15.72 -2.43 -8.39
CA PHE A 229 -15.53 -1.03 -8.75
C PHE A 229 -14.87 -0.89 -10.12
N LEU A 230 -15.52 -0.18 -11.02
CA LEU A 230 -15.10 0.03 -12.40
C LEU A 230 -14.52 1.45 -12.59
N ASN A 231 -13.61 1.58 -13.52
CA ASN A 231 -13.17 2.87 -14.03
C ASN A 231 -14.17 3.41 -15.07
N GLN A 232 -13.94 4.63 -15.59
CA GLN A 232 -14.81 5.24 -16.59
C GLN A 232 -14.80 4.54 -17.95
N ARG A 233 -13.88 3.60 -18.20
CA ARG A 233 -13.76 2.82 -19.43
C ARG A 233 -14.37 1.41 -19.28
N GLY A 234 -15.07 1.14 -18.18
CA GLY A 234 -15.70 -0.15 -17.90
C GLY A 234 -14.77 -1.24 -17.37
N GLY A 235 -13.46 -1.02 -17.32
CA GLY A 235 -12.51 -1.97 -16.75
C GLY A 235 -12.38 -1.83 -15.21
N ALA A 236 -11.68 -2.78 -14.58
CA ALA A 236 -11.42 -2.74 -13.15
C ALA A 236 -10.71 -1.44 -12.73
N LEU A 237 -11.10 -0.88 -11.59
CA LEU A 237 -10.48 0.32 -11.04
C LEU A 237 -9.07 0.01 -10.50
N SER A 238 -8.05 0.68 -11.02
CA SER A 238 -6.67 0.52 -10.54
C SER A 238 -6.45 1.26 -9.20
N ARG A 239 -5.38 0.89 -8.46
CA ARG A 239 -4.98 1.63 -7.24
C ARG A 239 -4.70 3.11 -7.50
N GLN A 240 -4.10 3.44 -8.65
CA GLN A 240 -3.88 4.84 -9.03
C GLN A 240 -5.21 5.57 -9.31
N GLY A 241 -6.15 4.88 -9.99
CA GLY A 241 -7.50 5.39 -10.20
C GLY A 241 -8.23 5.65 -8.90
N LEU A 242 -8.19 4.70 -7.97
CA LEU A 242 -8.75 4.86 -6.62
C LEU A 242 -8.15 6.07 -5.89
N TYR A 243 -6.82 6.24 -5.96
CA TYR A 243 -6.15 7.39 -5.36
C TYR A 243 -6.61 8.71 -5.94
N LYS A 244 -6.77 8.79 -7.28
CA LYS A 244 -7.29 9.98 -7.97
C LYS A 244 -8.72 10.29 -7.54
N VAL A 245 -9.60 9.27 -7.44
CA VAL A 245 -10.98 9.43 -6.96
C VAL A 245 -10.99 10.00 -5.55
N ILE A 246 -10.32 9.37 -4.60
CA ILE A 246 -10.31 9.81 -3.20
C ILE A 246 -9.76 11.23 -3.07
N ARG A 247 -8.66 11.54 -3.76
CA ARG A 247 -8.05 12.87 -3.70
C ARG A 247 -8.91 13.95 -4.37
N GLY A 248 -9.60 13.61 -5.46
CA GLY A 248 -10.54 14.50 -6.12
C GLY A 248 -11.67 14.88 -5.16
N ARG A 249 -12.40 13.90 -4.61
CA ARG A 249 -13.49 14.13 -3.66
C ARG A 249 -13.05 14.85 -2.37
N ALA A 250 -11.84 14.55 -1.91
CA ALA A 250 -11.27 15.25 -0.76
C ALA A 250 -10.96 16.73 -1.06
N ARG A 251 -10.59 17.06 -2.32
CA ARG A 251 -10.36 18.45 -2.74
C ARG A 251 -11.64 19.26 -2.70
N ASP A 252 -12.77 18.68 -3.10
CA ASP A 252 -14.06 19.33 -3.13
C ASP A 252 -14.52 19.83 -1.73
N VAL A 253 -13.96 19.22 -0.67
CA VAL A 253 -14.26 19.57 0.72
C VAL A 253 -13.06 20.11 1.51
N GLY A 254 -11.98 20.49 0.83
CA GLY A 254 -10.79 21.09 1.45
C GLY A 254 -9.93 20.12 2.27
N LEU A 255 -9.98 18.82 1.98
CA LEU A 255 -9.25 17.78 2.73
C LEU A 255 -8.11 17.12 1.91
N ALA A 256 -7.79 17.61 0.71
CA ALA A 256 -6.87 16.96 -0.23
C ALA A 256 -5.48 16.65 0.36
N ASP A 257 -4.92 17.55 1.19
CA ASP A 257 -3.58 17.41 1.76
C ASP A 257 -3.51 16.44 2.95
N ARG A 258 -4.66 16.07 3.48
CA ARG A 258 -4.78 15.17 4.63
C ARG A 258 -5.36 13.81 4.26
N MET A 259 -5.82 13.65 3.00
CA MET A 259 -6.57 12.49 2.56
C MET A 259 -5.75 11.49 1.76
N SER A 260 -5.87 10.25 2.14
CA SER A 260 -5.38 9.08 1.43
C SER A 260 -6.22 7.84 1.81
N PRO A 261 -6.12 6.73 1.08
CA PRO A 261 -6.71 5.45 1.51
C PRO A 261 -6.32 5.04 2.94
N HIS A 262 -5.07 5.30 3.31
CA HIS A 262 -4.59 5.02 4.67
C HIS A 262 -5.23 5.92 5.72
N THR A 263 -5.51 7.18 5.39
CA THR A 263 -6.19 8.13 6.28
C THR A 263 -7.60 7.64 6.62
N LEU A 264 -8.40 7.19 5.62
CA LEU A 264 -9.74 6.65 5.85
C LEU A 264 -9.71 5.41 6.77
N ARG A 265 -8.81 4.47 6.47
CA ARG A 265 -8.64 3.27 7.29
C ARG A 265 -8.18 3.59 8.72
N HIS A 266 -7.30 4.58 8.87
CA HIS A 266 -6.84 5.00 10.21
C HIS A 266 -7.95 5.70 10.98
N SER A 267 -8.75 6.54 10.31
CA SER A 267 -9.94 7.16 10.92
C SER A 267 -10.98 6.11 11.32
N PHE A 268 -11.22 5.07 10.51
CA PHE A 268 -12.05 3.93 10.89
C PHE A 268 -11.58 3.29 12.21
N ALA A 269 -10.29 2.94 12.30
CA ALA A 269 -9.75 2.32 13.51
C ALA A 269 -9.90 3.22 14.74
N THR A 270 -9.56 4.50 14.60
CA THR A 270 -9.63 5.46 15.69
C THR A 270 -11.08 5.69 16.14
N HIS A 271 -12.02 5.80 15.20
CA HIS A 271 -13.43 6.02 15.53
C HIS A 271 -14.08 4.80 16.19
N LEU A 272 -13.70 3.58 15.79
CA LEU A 272 -14.13 2.37 16.50
C LEU A 272 -13.63 2.33 17.93
N LEU A 273 -12.33 2.59 18.16
CA LEU A 273 -11.75 2.65 19.50
C LEU A 273 -12.42 3.73 20.36
N SER A 274 -12.64 4.93 19.79
CA SER A 274 -13.35 6.03 20.48
C SER A 274 -14.82 5.71 20.76
N GLY A 275 -15.43 4.82 19.97
CA GLY A 275 -16.79 4.32 20.15
C GLY A 275 -16.90 3.17 21.15
N GLY A 276 -15.78 2.77 21.79
CA GLY A 276 -15.74 1.72 22.82
C GLY A 276 -15.41 0.32 22.32
N CYS A 277 -15.06 0.16 21.03
CA CYS A 277 -14.61 -1.12 20.50
C CYS A 277 -13.24 -1.49 21.12
N ASP A 278 -13.06 -2.72 21.54
CA ASP A 278 -11.78 -3.18 22.05
C ASP A 278 -10.72 -3.30 20.94
N LEU A 279 -9.44 -3.14 21.32
CA LEU A 279 -8.32 -3.11 20.40
C LEU A 279 -8.19 -4.43 19.59
N ARG A 280 -8.52 -5.56 20.19
CA ARG A 280 -8.41 -6.88 19.55
C ARG A 280 -9.44 -7.01 18.42
N SER A 281 -10.68 -6.64 18.66
CA SER A 281 -11.74 -6.62 17.64
C SER A 281 -11.38 -5.68 16.48
N VAL A 282 -10.82 -4.50 16.76
CA VAL A 282 -10.34 -3.59 15.70
C VAL A 282 -9.18 -4.22 14.92
N GLN A 283 -8.23 -4.88 15.57
CA GLN A 283 -7.12 -5.58 14.89
C GLN A 283 -7.61 -6.73 14.02
N GLU A 284 -8.59 -7.49 14.46
CA GLU A 284 -9.24 -8.57 13.70
C GLU A 284 -9.95 -8.01 12.46
N MET A 285 -10.76 -6.98 12.60
CA MET A 285 -11.42 -6.29 11.46
C MET A 285 -10.41 -5.72 10.46
N LEU A 286 -9.27 -5.23 10.94
CA LEU A 286 -8.21 -4.68 10.08
C LEU A 286 -7.32 -5.77 9.46
N GLY A 287 -7.27 -6.98 9.98
CA GLY A 287 -6.40 -8.05 9.50
C GLY A 287 -4.92 -7.72 9.71
N HIS A 288 -4.54 -7.48 10.96
CA HIS A 288 -3.14 -7.34 11.37
C HIS A 288 -2.49 -8.73 11.47
N ALA A 289 -1.35 -8.92 10.79
CA ALA A 289 -0.71 -10.23 10.61
C ALA A 289 -0.07 -10.81 11.89
N ASP A 290 0.17 -10.00 12.90
CA ASP A 290 0.88 -10.39 14.13
C ASP A 290 -0.01 -11.06 15.20
N VAL A 291 -1.32 -11.11 14.98
CA VAL A 291 -2.19 -11.94 15.82
C VAL A 291 -2.25 -13.32 15.18
N ALA A 292 -1.29 -14.17 15.57
CA ALA A 292 -1.23 -15.55 15.19
C ALA A 292 -2.54 -16.23 15.61
N THR A 293 -3.40 -16.44 14.64
CA THR A 293 -4.22 -17.65 14.53
C THR A 293 -5.12 -17.48 13.30
N THR A 294 -4.98 -18.38 12.36
CA THR A 294 -6.07 -18.75 11.46
C THR A 294 -7.12 -19.43 12.33
N GLN A 295 -7.80 -18.64 13.17
CA GLN A 295 -9.02 -19.09 13.78
C GLN A 295 -10.03 -19.23 12.64
N ILE A 296 -10.50 -20.44 12.44
CA ILE A 296 -11.66 -20.77 11.64
C ILE A 296 -12.76 -19.81 12.12
N TYR A 297 -13.12 -18.83 11.27
CA TYR A 297 -14.22 -17.91 11.56
C TYR A 297 -15.50 -18.75 11.66
N THR A 298 -15.88 -19.08 12.87
CA THR A 298 -17.17 -19.69 13.16
C THR A 298 -18.24 -18.61 13.04
N HIS A 299 -19.47 -18.99 12.70
CA HIS A 299 -20.61 -18.04 12.63
C HIS A 299 -20.75 -17.22 13.92
N LEU A 300 -20.46 -17.80 15.09
CA LEU A 300 -20.47 -17.15 16.41
C LEU A 300 -19.45 -16.00 16.53
N SER A 301 -18.27 -16.13 15.92
CA SER A 301 -17.27 -15.06 15.94
C SER A 301 -17.65 -13.89 15.02
N ALA A 302 -18.33 -14.15 13.89
CA ALA A 302 -18.79 -13.14 12.96
C ALA A 302 -19.93 -12.29 13.55
N ASP A 303 -20.87 -12.93 14.25
CA ASP A 303 -22.01 -12.24 14.88
C ASP A 303 -21.51 -11.33 16.03
N ARG A 304 -20.58 -11.80 16.84
CA ARG A 304 -19.95 -10.98 17.89
C ARG A 304 -19.21 -9.77 17.32
N ILE A 305 -18.41 -9.95 16.25
CA ILE A 305 -17.73 -8.83 15.60
C ILE A 305 -18.75 -7.84 15.04
N LYS A 306 -19.87 -8.33 14.52
CA LYS A 306 -20.95 -7.50 14.01
C LYS A 306 -21.59 -6.67 15.13
N GLU A 307 -21.92 -7.25 16.25
CA GLU A 307 -22.46 -6.54 17.44
C GLU A 307 -21.51 -5.41 17.87
N VAL A 308 -20.24 -5.75 18.13
CA VAL A 308 -19.23 -4.77 18.56
C VAL A 308 -19.06 -3.65 17.51
N TYR A 309 -19.08 -3.98 16.22
CA TYR A 309 -19.01 -3.01 15.14
C TYR A 309 -20.23 -2.07 15.14
N PHE A 310 -21.45 -2.64 15.23
CA PHE A 310 -22.68 -1.84 15.20
C PHE A 310 -22.82 -0.95 16.45
N ASP A 311 -22.26 -1.34 17.58
CA ASP A 311 -22.27 -0.51 18.79
C ASP A 311 -21.28 0.66 18.71
N ALA A 312 -20.11 0.44 18.13
CA ALA A 312 -18.99 1.40 18.17
C ALA A 312 -18.86 2.27 16.90
N HIS A 313 -19.26 1.77 15.71
CA HIS A 313 -19.00 2.51 14.47
C HIS A 313 -20.04 3.58 14.19
N PRO A 314 -19.65 4.87 13.98
CA PRO A 314 -20.58 5.99 13.87
C PRO A 314 -21.59 5.88 12.72
N ARG A 315 -21.27 5.17 11.63
CA ARG A 315 -22.14 4.99 10.46
C ARG A 315 -22.72 3.57 10.33
N ALA A 316 -22.62 2.76 11.36
CA ALA A 316 -23.18 1.42 11.32
C ALA A 316 -24.71 1.44 11.43
N LYS A 317 -25.22 2.32 12.31
CA LYS A 317 -26.68 2.42 12.65
C LYS A 317 -27.43 3.51 11.89
N ALA A 318 -26.70 4.39 11.20
CA ALA A 318 -27.28 5.53 10.48
C ALA A 318 -28.16 5.08 9.29
#